data_536e34f9bd57f6004d85e8af9f5b5e60
#
_entry.id   536e34f9bd57f6004d85e8af9f5b5e60
#
_cell.length_a   1.000
_cell.length_b   1.000
_cell.length_c   1.000
_cell.angle_alpha   90.00
_cell.angle_beta   90.00
_cell.angle_gamma   90.00
#
_symmetry.space_group_name_H-M   'P 1'
#
loop_
_entity.id
_entity.type
_entity.pdbx_description
1 polymer ?
#
loop_
_entity_poly.entity_id
_entity_poly.type
_entity_poly.pdbx_seq_one_letter_code
_entity_poly.pdbx_strand_id
1 'polypeptide(L)'
;ATVGDQRCGPGVVHLLATGSGAGTLRWWDAQGGGNVVATGSNYSPTINGTTTYYVDEDFPPGAVDYVGEPGNGIGAGAFFTANDIRGLYFDVTNPVILNSVDVFANTSGDRTIEILDAQGNTYADTTVFIPASGANTTTVTLNFKLYPGSNYFIKCRGYVDLYRNSAGAIYPYNSTSINLTGSNAGSPGYYYFFYNWQYTDITCNTGRTPVVALDTCSVSIEEQELQNSMEVFPNPTHGQFHLKFNAKKSNSYNVNITNALGAIVYRSAVDVVAGKVDKMIDLSEMSKGVYMINVSDGTAIVSKRITLN
;
A
#
# COMPACT_ATOMS: atom_id res chain seq x y z
N ALA A 1 8.57 -6.97 -8.55
CA ALA A 1 9.31 -5.79 -8.99
C ALA A 1 8.35 -4.66 -9.36
N THR A 2 8.77 -3.41 -9.19
CA THR A 2 7.95 -2.22 -9.51
C THR A 2 8.74 -1.25 -10.37
N VAL A 3 8.04 -0.54 -11.27
CA VAL A 3 8.62 0.53 -12.10
C VAL A 3 7.72 1.76 -11.95
N GLY A 4 8.31 2.84 -11.43
CA GLY A 4 7.69 4.17 -11.43
C GLY A 4 7.74 4.81 -12.81
N ASP A 5 7.05 5.93 -12.97
CA ASP A 5 7.06 6.73 -14.19
C ASP A 5 7.19 8.20 -13.84
N GLN A 6 7.60 8.99 -14.82
CA GLN A 6 7.81 10.43 -14.63
C GLN A 6 7.24 11.23 -15.79
N ARG A 7 6.75 12.42 -15.47
CA ARG A 7 6.29 13.39 -16.46
C ARG A 7 6.50 14.80 -15.96
N CYS A 8 6.42 15.75 -16.85
CA CYS A 8 6.42 17.17 -16.53
C CYS A 8 4.97 17.69 -16.50
N GLY A 9 4.54 18.23 -15.35
CA GLY A 9 3.22 18.79 -15.09
C GLY A 9 2.07 17.78 -14.99
N PRO A 10 0.84 18.28 -14.78
CA PRO A 10 -0.34 17.42 -14.61
C PRO A 10 -0.61 16.49 -15.78
N GLY A 11 -1.04 15.25 -15.51
CA GLY A 11 -1.49 14.30 -16.52
C GLY A 11 -1.20 12.84 -16.18
N VAL A 12 -1.40 11.95 -17.15
CA VAL A 12 -1.31 10.49 -16.97
C VAL A 12 0.14 10.04 -16.92
N VAL A 13 0.45 9.16 -15.98
CA VAL A 13 1.69 8.38 -15.89
C VAL A 13 1.36 6.89 -15.99
N HIS A 14 2.34 6.04 -16.33
CA HIS A 14 2.17 4.60 -16.50
C HIS A 14 3.07 3.85 -15.52
N LEU A 15 2.47 3.36 -14.43
CA LEU A 15 3.14 2.60 -13.40
C LEU A 15 3.04 1.10 -13.70
N LEU A 16 4.11 0.36 -13.43
CA LEU A 16 4.16 -1.08 -13.67
C LEU A 16 4.53 -1.82 -12.39
N ALA A 17 3.92 -2.98 -12.19
CA ALA A 17 4.29 -3.93 -11.16
C ALA A 17 4.33 -5.35 -11.74
N THR A 18 5.31 -6.14 -11.30
CA THR A 18 5.42 -7.56 -11.63
C THR A 18 5.35 -8.35 -10.34
N GLY A 19 4.36 -9.20 -10.20
CA GLY A 19 4.17 -10.14 -9.11
C GLY A 19 4.78 -11.51 -9.38
N SER A 20 4.48 -12.48 -8.54
CA SER A 20 4.87 -13.87 -8.70
C SER A 20 4.10 -14.60 -9.82
N GLY A 21 2.94 -14.04 -10.22
CA GLY A 21 2.00 -14.64 -11.16
C GLY A 21 0.97 -15.56 -10.51
N ALA A 22 1.04 -15.78 -9.19
CA ALA A 22 0.11 -16.64 -8.45
C ALA A 22 -1.01 -15.84 -7.75
N GLY A 23 -0.81 -14.53 -7.56
CA GLY A 23 -1.76 -13.63 -6.91
C GLY A 23 -2.26 -12.53 -7.83
N THR A 24 -3.12 -11.68 -7.30
CA THR A 24 -3.64 -10.48 -7.96
C THR A 24 -2.93 -9.25 -7.42
N LEU A 25 -2.27 -8.49 -8.29
CA LEU A 25 -1.67 -7.22 -7.91
C LEU A 25 -2.76 -6.19 -7.64
N ARG A 26 -2.66 -5.49 -6.49
CA ARG A 26 -3.56 -4.42 -6.06
C ARG A 26 -2.76 -3.15 -5.82
N TRP A 27 -3.22 -2.05 -6.40
CA TRP A 27 -2.66 -0.72 -6.22
C TRP A 27 -3.45 0.04 -5.16
N TRP A 28 -2.74 0.76 -4.29
CA TRP A 28 -3.30 1.47 -3.15
C TRP A 28 -2.88 2.93 -3.14
N ASP A 29 -3.73 3.79 -2.59
CA ASP A 29 -3.46 5.22 -2.40
C ASP A 29 -2.67 5.53 -1.11
N ALA A 30 -2.44 4.53 -0.24
CA ALA A 30 -1.72 4.71 1.03
C ALA A 30 -0.90 3.47 1.41
N GLN A 31 0.17 3.65 2.18
CA GLN A 31 1.02 2.58 2.69
C GLN A 31 0.30 1.65 3.67
N GLY A 32 -0.55 2.22 4.53
CA GLY A 32 -1.39 1.50 5.48
C GLY A 32 -2.83 2.03 5.42
N GLY A 33 -3.84 1.16 5.54
CA GLY A 33 -5.22 1.57 5.27
C GLY A 33 -5.42 2.00 3.82
N GLY A 34 -6.23 3.03 3.57
CA GLY A 34 -6.51 3.56 2.23
C GLY A 34 -7.38 2.65 1.37
N ASN A 35 -7.49 2.98 0.08
CA ASN A 35 -8.35 2.29 -0.88
C ASN A 35 -7.55 1.60 -1.97
N VAL A 36 -8.07 0.48 -2.49
CA VAL A 36 -7.59 -0.12 -3.74
C VAL A 36 -8.04 0.78 -4.89
N VAL A 37 -7.06 1.34 -5.62
CA VAL A 37 -7.29 2.26 -6.74
C VAL A 37 -7.21 1.59 -8.11
N ALA A 38 -6.55 0.42 -8.19
CA ALA A 38 -6.50 -0.41 -9.38
C ALA A 38 -6.08 -1.85 -9.05
N THR A 39 -6.25 -2.77 -10.00
CA THR A 39 -5.75 -4.15 -9.96
C THR A 39 -5.01 -4.49 -11.25
N GLY A 40 -4.10 -5.48 -11.16
CA GLY A 40 -3.29 -5.93 -12.30
C GLY A 40 -1.91 -5.28 -12.37
N SER A 41 -1.15 -5.63 -13.42
CA SER A 41 0.26 -5.24 -13.56
C SER A 41 0.47 -3.77 -13.94
N ASN A 42 -0.57 -3.11 -14.46
CA ASN A 42 -0.49 -1.74 -14.97
C ASN A 42 -1.45 -0.84 -14.19
N TYR A 43 -0.99 0.37 -13.86
CA TYR A 43 -1.82 1.43 -13.30
C TYR A 43 -1.47 2.76 -13.95
N SER A 44 -2.47 3.47 -14.49
CA SER A 44 -2.26 4.71 -15.22
C SER A 44 -3.05 5.87 -14.61
N PRO A 45 -2.61 6.37 -13.43
CA PRO A 45 -3.26 7.51 -12.77
C PRO A 45 -2.95 8.83 -13.47
N THR A 46 -3.86 9.80 -13.29
CA THR A 46 -3.56 11.21 -13.54
C THR A 46 -2.98 11.82 -12.27
N ILE A 47 -1.80 12.44 -12.37
CA ILE A 47 -1.16 13.14 -11.25
C ILE A 47 -1.19 14.65 -11.48
N ASN A 48 -1.20 15.42 -10.39
CA ASN A 48 -1.07 16.89 -10.37
C ASN A 48 0.21 17.36 -9.65
N GLY A 49 1.09 16.41 -9.33
CA GLY A 49 2.35 16.57 -8.60
C GLY A 49 2.89 15.19 -8.25
N THR A 50 4.10 15.11 -7.73
CA THR A 50 4.71 13.85 -7.29
C THR A 50 3.80 13.13 -6.31
N THR A 51 3.42 11.89 -6.64
CA THR A 51 2.51 11.07 -5.85
C THR A 51 3.11 9.67 -5.68
N THR A 52 3.02 9.10 -4.49
CA THR A 52 3.44 7.73 -4.22
C THR A 52 2.20 6.84 -4.11
N TYR A 53 2.15 5.82 -4.96
CA TYR A 53 1.21 4.71 -4.87
C TYR A 53 1.90 3.50 -4.25
N TYR A 54 1.12 2.53 -3.83
CA TYR A 54 1.65 1.32 -3.22
C TYR A 54 1.04 0.11 -3.90
N VAL A 55 1.81 -0.96 -4.05
CA VAL A 55 1.32 -2.21 -4.66
C VAL A 55 1.63 -3.39 -3.75
N ASP A 56 0.66 -4.26 -3.57
CA ASP A 56 0.79 -5.59 -2.99
C ASP A 56 0.31 -6.67 -3.96
N GLU A 57 0.62 -7.92 -3.67
CA GLU A 57 0.06 -9.07 -4.37
C GLU A 57 -0.87 -9.81 -3.41
N ASP A 58 -2.15 -9.90 -3.77
CA ASP A 58 -3.21 -10.60 -3.05
C ASP A 58 -3.34 -12.02 -3.58
N PHE A 59 -3.07 -12.99 -2.74
CA PHE A 59 -3.15 -14.39 -3.10
C PHE A 59 -4.53 -14.94 -2.75
N PRO A 60 -5.11 -15.82 -3.58
CA PRO A 60 -6.31 -16.53 -3.20
C PRO A 60 -6.03 -17.29 -1.89
N PRO A 61 -7.04 -17.46 -1.02
CA PRO A 61 -6.91 -18.31 0.17
C PRO A 61 -6.31 -19.66 -0.21
N GLY A 62 -5.40 -20.17 0.61
CA GLY A 62 -4.88 -21.53 0.48
C GLY A 62 -6.00 -22.57 0.52
N ALA A 63 -5.66 -23.83 0.25
CA ALA A 63 -6.59 -24.93 0.47
C ALA A 63 -7.02 -24.97 1.95
N VAL A 64 -8.27 -25.37 2.18
CA VAL A 64 -8.77 -25.59 3.53
C VAL A 64 -8.06 -26.82 4.12
N ASP A 65 -7.54 -26.68 5.33
CA ASP A 65 -6.93 -27.76 6.11
C ASP A 65 -7.56 -27.84 7.50
N TYR A 66 -7.32 -28.92 8.20
CA TYR A 66 -7.95 -29.23 9.48
C TYR A 66 -6.93 -29.66 10.52
N VAL A 67 -7.22 -29.35 11.80
CA VAL A 67 -6.41 -29.78 12.94
C VAL A 67 -7.26 -30.02 14.18
N GLY A 68 -6.77 -30.86 15.08
CA GLY A 68 -7.44 -31.24 16.32
C GLY A 68 -8.37 -32.40 16.14
N GLU A 69 -9.12 -32.72 17.20
CA GLU A 69 -10.09 -33.80 17.16
C GLU A 69 -11.27 -33.49 16.25
N PRO A 70 -11.68 -34.40 15.37
CA PRO A 70 -12.81 -34.15 14.48
C PRO A 70 -14.17 -34.12 15.21
N GLY A 71 -14.21 -34.58 16.48
CA GLY A 71 -15.42 -34.59 17.29
C GLY A 71 -15.18 -35.14 18.69
N ASN A 72 -16.25 -35.28 19.46
CA ASN A 72 -16.19 -35.61 20.89
C ASN A 72 -16.08 -37.12 21.20
N GLY A 73 -15.87 -37.94 20.19
CA GLY A 73 -15.85 -39.43 20.33
C GLY A 73 -14.56 -40.04 20.89
N ILE A 74 -13.56 -39.25 21.27
CA ILE A 74 -12.21 -39.69 21.68
C ILE A 74 -12.16 -40.37 23.06
N GLY A 75 -13.18 -40.20 23.89
CA GLY A 75 -13.21 -40.77 25.23
C GLY A 75 -14.33 -40.19 26.08
N ALA A 76 -14.29 -40.47 27.38
CA ALA A 76 -15.26 -39.97 28.32
C ALA A 76 -15.30 -38.43 28.32
N GLY A 77 -16.45 -37.84 28.50
CA GLY A 77 -16.64 -36.41 28.55
C GLY A 77 -18.01 -36.00 29.09
N ALA A 78 -18.20 -34.68 29.25
CA ALA A 78 -19.47 -34.11 29.69
C ALA A 78 -19.52 -32.61 29.32
N PHE A 79 -20.71 -32.02 29.35
CA PHE A 79 -20.87 -30.58 29.33
C PHE A 79 -20.22 -29.90 30.54
N PHE A 80 -19.57 -28.79 30.30
CA PHE A 80 -18.74 -28.11 31.30
C PHE A 80 -19.29 -26.72 31.60
N THR A 81 -19.62 -26.49 32.87
CA THR A 81 -20.23 -25.25 33.36
C THR A 81 -19.49 -24.61 34.50
N ALA A 82 -18.37 -25.21 34.98
CA ALA A 82 -17.75 -24.83 36.24
C ALA A 82 -17.03 -23.46 36.22
N ASN A 83 -16.44 -23.11 35.08
CA ASN A 83 -15.73 -21.84 34.89
C ASN A 83 -15.43 -21.60 33.41
N ASP A 84 -14.88 -20.42 33.09
CA ASP A 84 -14.51 -19.98 31.75
C ASP A 84 -12.98 -19.89 31.53
N ILE A 85 -12.18 -20.53 32.40
CA ILE A 85 -10.71 -20.46 32.29
C ILE A 85 -10.12 -21.61 31.48
N ARG A 86 -10.93 -22.59 31.05
CA ARG A 86 -10.46 -23.78 30.33
C ARG A 86 -10.43 -23.57 28.84
N GLY A 87 -9.40 -24.16 28.19
CA GLY A 87 -9.22 -24.05 26.76
C GLY A 87 -8.04 -24.89 26.25
N LEU A 88 -7.62 -24.60 25.02
CA LEU A 88 -6.55 -25.30 24.33
C LEU A 88 -5.40 -24.34 24.01
N TYR A 89 -4.16 -24.81 24.26
CA TYR A 89 -2.95 -24.17 23.77
C TYR A 89 -2.62 -24.61 22.36
N PHE A 90 -2.12 -23.69 21.56
CA PHE A 90 -1.69 -23.99 20.21
C PHE A 90 -0.57 -23.05 19.75
N ASP A 91 0.17 -23.51 18.74
CA ASP A 91 1.19 -22.75 18.03
C ASP A 91 0.76 -22.55 16.58
N VAL A 92 1.18 -21.45 15.99
CA VAL A 92 0.99 -21.13 14.57
C VAL A 92 2.36 -21.01 13.93
N THR A 93 2.62 -21.82 12.88
CA THR A 93 3.91 -21.85 12.17
C THR A 93 3.90 -20.98 10.90
N ASN A 94 2.76 -20.92 10.21
CA ASN A 94 2.54 -20.06 9.04
C ASN A 94 1.33 -19.16 9.26
N PRO A 95 1.25 -17.99 8.63
CA PRO A 95 0.06 -17.15 8.73
C PRO A 95 -1.19 -17.87 8.23
N VAL A 96 -2.27 -17.85 9.01
CA VAL A 96 -3.53 -18.54 8.69
C VAL A 96 -4.76 -17.69 8.97
N ILE A 97 -5.88 -18.04 8.35
CA ILE A 97 -7.21 -17.67 8.82
C ILE A 97 -7.79 -18.92 9.50
N LEU A 98 -8.01 -18.88 10.80
CA LEU A 98 -8.82 -19.87 11.49
C LEU A 98 -10.28 -19.60 11.14
N ASN A 99 -10.81 -20.39 10.19
CA ASN A 99 -12.12 -20.14 9.59
C ASN A 99 -13.25 -20.48 10.58
N SER A 100 -13.18 -21.68 11.17
CA SER A 100 -14.22 -22.17 12.08
C SER A 100 -13.71 -23.26 13.02
N VAL A 101 -14.50 -23.51 14.03
CA VAL A 101 -14.38 -24.66 14.93
C VAL A 101 -15.77 -25.29 15.14
N ASP A 102 -15.81 -26.57 15.46
CA ASP A 102 -17.03 -27.26 15.86
C ASP A 102 -17.15 -27.31 17.38
N VAL A 103 -18.36 -27.10 17.89
CA VAL A 103 -18.68 -27.22 19.31
C VAL A 103 -19.93 -28.07 19.52
N PHE A 104 -20.08 -28.60 20.73
CA PHE A 104 -21.31 -29.25 21.19
C PHE A 104 -21.84 -28.42 22.37
N ALA A 105 -23.03 -27.88 22.26
CA ALA A 105 -23.62 -27.03 23.27
C ALA A 105 -24.84 -27.68 23.92
N ASN A 106 -24.89 -27.69 25.25
CA ASN A 106 -26.02 -28.23 25.99
C ASN A 106 -27.23 -27.30 25.94
N THR A 107 -26.99 -25.99 26.09
CA THR A 107 -28.02 -24.95 26.06
C THR A 107 -27.71 -23.92 24.98
N SER A 108 -28.76 -23.28 24.46
CA SER A 108 -28.64 -22.16 23.54
C SER A 108 -28.19 -20.88 24.26
N GLY A 109 -27.45 -20.01 23.58
CA GLY A 109 -27.08 -18.70 24.08
C GLY A 109 -25.84 -18.12 23.41
N ASP A 110 -25.58 -16.84 23.70
CA ASP A 110 -24.40 -16.14 23.24
C ASP A 110 -23.16 -16.65 23.98
N ARG A 111 -22.08 -16.87 23.23
CA ARG A 111 -20.76 -17.23 23.77
C ARG A 111 -19.69 -16.39 23.10
N THR A 112 -18.78 -15.88 23.93
CA THR A 112 -17.61 -15.19 23.42
C THR A 112 -16.44 -16.16 23.33
N ILE A 113 -16.01 -16.46 22.11
CA ILE A 113 -14.80 -17.25 21.84
C ILE A 113 -13.66 -16.27 21.67
N GLU A 114 -12.61 -16.43 22.46
CA GLU A 114 -11.44 -15.57 22.42
C GLU A 114 -10.15 -16.38 22.29
N ILE A 115 -9.18 -15.78 21.61
CA ILE A 115 -7.80 -16.24 21.55
C ILE A 115 -6.95 -15.24 22.33
N LEU A 116 -6.15 -15.76 23.26
CA LEU A 116 -5.15 -15.00 23.98
C LEU A 116 -3.77 -15.25 23.36
N ASP A 117 -2.91 -14.20 23.41
CA ASP A 117 -1.48 -14.35 23.09
C ASP A 117 -0.70 -15.01 24.24
N ALA A 118 0.60 -15.24 24.05
CA ALA A 118 1.48 -15.84 25.06
C ALA A 118 1.60 -15.03 26.36
N GLN A 119 1.24 -13.75 26.34
CA GLN A 119 1.24 -12.85 27.49
C GLN A 119 -0.12 -12.81 28.20
N GLY A 120 -1.13 -13.49 27.65
CA GLY A 120 -2.49 -13.53 28.18
C GLY A 120 -3.37 -12.36 27.76
N ASN A 121 -2.96 -11.55 26.78
CA ASN A 121 -3.79 -10.48 26.24
C ASN A 121 -4.73 -11.04 25.16
N THR A 122 -5.93 -10.47 25.02
CA THR A 122 -6.86 -10.83 23.97
C THR A 122 -6.24 -10.49 22.60
N TYR A 123 -6.01 -11.51 21.78
CA TYR A 123 -5.50 -11.39 20.42
C TYR A 123 -6.65 -11.22 19.42
N ALA A 124 -7.71 -12.02 19.57
CA ALA A 124 -8.92 -11.95 18.77
C ALA A 124 -10.11 -12.49 19.58
N ASP A 125 -11.29 -11.95 19.38
CA ASP A 125 -12.50 -12.48 19.96
C ASP A 125 -13.74 -12.26 19.06
N THR A 126 -14.77 -13.07 19.29
CA THR A 126 -16.07 -12.90 18.66
C THR A 126 -17.16 -13.44 19.58
N THR A 127 -18.32 -12.76 19.60
CA THR A 127 -19.51 -13.26 20.30
C THR A 127 -20.49 -13.80 19.28
N VAL A 128 -20.90 -15.05 19.44
CA VAL A 128 -21.81 -15.74 18.54
C VAL A 128 -22.92 -16.43 19.31
N PHE A 129 -24.12 -16.44 18.76
CA PHE A 129 -25.22 -17.23 19.28
C PHE A 129 -24.99 -18.71 18.87
N ILE A 130 -24.88 -19.59 19.85
CA ILE A 130 -24.73 -21.06 19.65
C ILE A 130 -26.02 -21.72 20.09
N PRO A 131 -26.75 -22.41 19.19
CA PRO A 131 -27.94 -23.17 19.56
C PRO A 131 -27.58 -24.40 20.38
N ALA A 132 -28.50 -24.87 21.21
CA ALA A 132 -28.39 -26.16 21.86
C ALA A 132 -28.31 -27.26 20.78
N SER A 133 -27.24 -28.04 20.81
CA SER A 133 -26.99 -29.09 19.80
C SER A 133 -26.91 -30.48 20.41
N GLY A 134 -26.78 -30.61 21.73
CA GLY A 134 -26.66 -31.90 22.41
C GLY A 134 -25.50 -32.72 21.87
N ALA A 135 -25.81 -33.86 21.27
CA ALA A 135 -24.81 -34.76 20.67
C ALA A 135 -24.37 -34.34 19.25
N ASN A 136 -25.04 -33.37 18.63
CA ASN A 136 -24.68 -32.88 17.31
C ASN A 136 -23.69 -31.70 17.41
N THR A 137 -22.91 -31.51 16.36
CA THR A 137 -22.00 -30.37 16.26
C THR A 137 -22.74 -29.10 15.82
N THR A 138 -22.23 -27.97 16.28
CA THR A 138 -22.48 -26.65 15.70
C THR A 138 -21.17 -26.08 15.23
N THR A 139 -21.06 -25.80 13.95
CA THR A 139 -19.89 -25.11 13.39
C THR A 139 -19.99 -23.61 13.69
N VAL A 140 -18.97 -23.09 14.35
CA VAL A 140 -18.85 -21.68 14.72
C VAL A 140 -17.82 -21.02 13.81
N THR A 141 -18.26 -20.05 13.01
CA THR A 141 -17.38 -19.26 12.14
C THR A 141 -16.64 -18.23 12.98
N LEU A 142 -15.31 -18.21 12.86
CA LEU A 142 -14.41 -17.31 13.58
C LEU A 142 -13.75 -16.28 12.64
N ASN A 143 -13.16 -16.74 11.54
CA ASN A 143 -12.39 -15.94 10.57
C ASN A 143 -11.25 -15.14 11.23
N PHE A 144 -10.59 -15.71 12.24
CA PHE A 144 -9.49 -15.07 12.94
C PHE A 144 -8.20 -15.17 12.13
N LYS A 145 -7.60 -14.02 11.82
CA LYS A 145 -6.25 -13.98 11.23
C LYS A 145 -5.21 -14.20 12.31
N LEU A 146 -4.40 -15.24 12.17
CA LEU A 146 -3.35 -15.62 13.09
C LEU A 146 -2.01 -15.57 12.38
N TYR A 147 -1.01 -15.04 13.05
CA TYR A 147 0.36 -14.97 12.55
C TYR A 147 1.27 -15.93 13.34
N PRO A 148 2.45 -16.30 12.79
CA PRO A 148 3.38 -17.17 13.48
C PRO A 148 3.67 -16.74 14.92
N GLY A 149 3.52 -17.67 15.84
CA GLY A 149 3.71 -17.46 17.28
C GLY A 149 3.40 -18.74 18.05
N SER A 150 3.85 -18.78 19.29
CA SER A 150 3.68 -19.94 20.19
C SER A 150 2.84 -19.58 21.41
N ASN A 151 2.25 -20.58 22.02
CA ASN A 151 1.45 -20.46 23.23
C ASN A 151 0.20 -19.57 23.08
N TYR A 152 -0.40 -19.53 21.93
CA TYR A 152 -1.76 -19.02 21.82
C TYR A 152 -2.71 -19.89 22.66
N PHE A 153 -3.78 -19.28 23.17
CA PHE A 153 -4.74 -19.98 23.99
C PHE A 153 -6.17 -19.63 23.57
N ILE A 154 -6.93 -20.62 23.08
CA ILE A 154 -8.33 -20.43 22.75
C ILE A 154 -9.22 -20.88 23.90
N LYS A 155 -10.19 -20.07 24.27
CA LYS A 155 -11.18 -20.37 25.31
C LYS A 155 -12.54 -19.72 24.99
N CYS A 156 -13.54 -20.13 25.77
CA CYS A 156 -14.82 -19.43 25.84
C CYS A 156 -14.80 -18.51 27.05
N ARG A 157 -15.13 -17.22 26.90
CA ARG A 157 -15.22 -16.24 28.00
C ARG A 157 -16.66 -16.12 28.47
N GLY A 158 -16.84 -16.08 29.81
CA GLY A 158 -18.15 -15.96 30.43
C GLY A 158 -18.92 -17.29 30.48
N TYR A 159 -20.13 -17.33 29.94
CA TYR A 159 -20.95 -18.55 29.95
C TYR A 159 -20.44 -19.60 28.96
N VAL A 160 -20.11 -20.80 29.42
CA VAL A 160 -19.49 -21.85 28.60
C VAL A 160 -20.53 -22.91 28.17
N ASP A 161 -20.92 -23.80 29.03
CA ASP A 161 -21.86 -24.94 28.79
C ASP A 161 -21.61 -25.67 27.43
N LEU A 162 -20.33 -25.94 27.16
CA LEU A 162 -19.87 -26.66 26.00
C LEU A 162 -19.30 -28.04 26.43
N TYR A 163 -19.36 -29.00 25.53
CA TYR A 163 -18.85 -30.36 25.80
C TYR A 163 -17.32 -30.33 25.81
N ARG A 164 -16.72 -31.08 26.75
CA ARG A 164 -15.32 -31.37 26.83
C ARG A 164 -15.08 -32.86 27.01
N ASN A 165 -13.99 -33.40 26.48
CA ASN A 165 -13.52 -34.75 26.85
C ASN A 165 -12.63 -34.67 28.08
N SER A 166 -12.79 -35.64 28.98
CA SER A 166 -11.97 -35.80 30.20
C SER A 166 -10.90 -36.88 30.05
N ALA A 167 -10.90 -37.59 28.92
CA ALA A 167 -9.92 -38.61 28.57
C ALA A 167 -9.85 -38.72 27.04
N GLY A 168 -8.74 -39.27 26.55
CA GLY A 168 -8.56 -39.68 25.16
C GLY A 168 -7.78 -38.67 24.30
N ALA A 169 -7.60 -37.43 24.72
CA ALA A 169 -6.74 -36.49 23.97
C ALA A 169 -5.27 -36.93 23.98
N ILE A 170 -4.61 -36.86 22.84
CA ILE A 170 -3.18 -37.21 22.67
C ILE A 170 -2.51 -36.05 21.93
N TYR A 171 -1.91 -35.12 22.72
CA TYR A 171 -1.20 -33.99 22.17
C TYR A 171 0.26 -34.33 21.79
N PRO A 172 0.87 -33.62 20.81
CA PRO A 172 0.26 -32.54 20.02
C PRO A 172 -0.57 -33.09 18.83
N TYR A 173 -1.61 -32.34 18.44
CA TYR A 173 -2.24 -32.51 17.14
C TYR A 173 -1.53 -31.57 16.14
N ASN A 174 -0.83 -32.15 15.19
CA ASN A 174 -0.02 -31.42 14.25
C ASN A 174 -0.70 -31.28 12.91
N SER A 175 -0.56 -30.11 12.31
CA SER A 175 -0.87 -29.85 10.90
C SER A 175 0.24 -29.04 10.25
N THR A 176 0.02 -28.57 9.03
CA THR A 176 1.02 -27.78 8.30
C THR A 176 1.31 -26.43 8.97
N SER A 177 0.28 -25.80 9.56
CA SER A 177 0.39 -24.39 10.00
C SER A 177 -0.12 -24.15 11.42
N ILE A 178 -0.90 -25.06 12.00
CA ILE A 178 -1.38 -24.99 13.39
C ILE A 178 -1.06 -26.28 14.10
N ASN A 179 -0.52 -26.20 15.32
CA ASN A 179 -0.27 -27.34 16.18
C ASN A 179 -0.96 -27.14 17.54
N LEU A 180 -1.95 -27.99 17.89
CA LEU A 180 -2.54 -27.95 19.22
C LEU A 180 -1.61 -28.67 20.19
N THR A 181 -1.08 -27.94 21.15
CA THR A 181 0.01 -28.39 22.04
C THR A 181 -0.48 -28.94 23.37
N GLY A 182 -1.71 -28.61 23.76
CA GLY A 182 -2.25 -29.09 25.04
C GLY A 182 -3.50 -28.37 25.49
N SER A 183 -3.98 -28.75 26.67
CA SER A 183 -5.00 -27.98 27.40
C SER A 183 -4.44 -27.49 28.72
N ASN A 184 -5.06 -26.50 29.35
CA ASN A 184 -4.71 -26.03 30.68
C ASN A 184 -5.33 -26.86 31.80
N ALA A 185 -5.77 -28.08 31.53
CA ALA A 185 -6.22 -29.01 32.56
C ALA A 185 -5.01 -29.63 33.29
N GLY A 186 -5.24 -30.08 34.50
CA GLY A 186 -4.21 -30.79 35.27
C GLY A 186 -3.90 -32.22 34.78
N SER A 187 -4.58 -32.71 33.73
CA SER A 187 -4.40 -34.04 33.13
C SER A 187 -4.27 -33.91 31.61
N PRO A 188 -3.32 -34.66 30.99
CA PRO A 188 -3.06 -34.52 29.56
C PRO A 188 -4.18 -35.04 28.65
N GLY A 189 -5.08 -35.90 29.15
CA GLY A 189 -6.15 -36.49 28.35
C GLY A 189 -7.38 -35.60 28.13
N TYR A 190 -7.38 -34.38 28.65
CA TYR A 190 -8.50 -33.45 28.48
C TYR A 190 -8.47 -32.71 27.16
N TYR A 191 -9.63 -32.60 26.51
CA TYR A 191 -9.83 -31.79 25.32
C TYR A 191 -11.02 -30.84 25.53
N TYR A 192 -10.78 -29.50 25.39
CA TYR A 192 -11.79 -28.49 25.73
C TYR A 192 -12.37 -27.84 24.50
N PHE A 193 -13.63 -28.08 24.26
CA PHE A 193 -14.69 -27.40 23.56
C PHE A 193 -14.58 -27.31 22.04
N PHE A 194 -13.38 -27.07 21.48
CA PHE A 194 -13.21 -26.66 20.10
C PHE A 194 -12.66 -27.81 19.27
N TYR A 195 -13.55 -28.47 18.54
CA TYR A 195 -13.23 -29.61 17.70
C TYR A 195 -13.09 -29.19 16.23
N ASN A 196 -12.54 -30.05 15.38
CA ASN A 196 -12.52 -29.93 13.93
C ASN A 196 -12.15 -28.53 13.44
N TRP A 197 -11.02 -28.00 13.91
CA TRP A 197 -10.55 -26.69 13.52
C TRP A 197 -10.32 -26.65 12.03
N GLN A 198 -11.00 -25.76 11.36
CA GLN A 198 -10.85 -25.50 9.94
C GLN A 198 -10.07 -24.21 9.73
N TYR A 199 -9.00 -24.28 8.96
CA TYR A 199 -8.20 -23.11 8.65
C TYR A 199 -7.77 -23.07 7.19
N THR A 200 -7.33 -21.90 6.71
CA THR A 200 -6.70 -21.69 5.42
C THR A 200 -5.40 -20.94 5.60
N ASP A 201 -4.34 -21.38 4.94
CA ASP A 201 -3.08 -20.65 4.92
C ASP A 201 -3.25 -19.30 4.23
N ILE A 202 -2.73 -18.25 4.87
CA ILE A 202 -2.56 -16.95 4.21
C ILE A 202 -1.28 -17.07 3.40
N THR A 203 -1.41 -17.35 2.12
CA THR A 203 -0.29 -17.33 1.19
C THR A 203 0.19 -15.89 1.05
N CYS A 204 1.37 -15.63 1.57
CA CYS A 204 2.15 -14.38 1.56
C CYS A 204 1.42 -13.11 1.11
N ASN A 205 0.95 -12.33 2.07
CA ASN A 205 0.69 -10.92 1.82
C ASN A 205 2.06 -10.23 1.77
N THR A 206 2.59 -9.98 0.58
CA THR A 206 3.77 -9.12 0.46
C THR A 206 3.38 -7.75 0.97
N GLY A 207 4.19 -7.19 1.89
CA GLY A 207 3.96 -5.82 2.34
C GLY A 207 3.85 -4.89 1.13
N ARG A 208 3.11 -3.79 1.26
CA ARG A 208 2.94 -2.81 0.18
C ARG A 208 4.27 -2.19 -0.21
N THR A 209 4.63 -2.29 -1.49
CA THR A 209 5.83 -1.71 -2.07
C THR A 209 5.50 -0.34 -2.65
N PRO A 210 6.24 0.73 -2.32
CA PRO A 210 6.00 2.05 -2.88
C PRO A 210 6.40 2.13 -4.35
N VAL A 211 5.61 2.86 -5.14
CA VAL A 211 5.84 3.15 -6.55
C VAL A 211 5.61 4.63 -6.78
N VAL A 212 6.63 5.35 -7.20
CA VAL A 212 6.59 6.80 -7.34
C VAL A 212 6.18 7.19 -8.74
N ALA A 213 5.15 8.01 -8.83
CA ALA A 213 4.75 8.80 -9.98
C ALA A 213 5.37 10.20 -9.82
N LEU A 214 6.47 10.46 -10.52
CA LEU A 214 7.28 11.64 -10.30
C LEU A 214 6.85 12.79 -11.22
N ASP A 215 6.53 13.94 -10.64
CA ASP A 215 6.46 15.21 -11.39
C ASP A 215 7.85 15.82 -11.47
N THR A 216 8.42 15.84 -12.67
CA THR A 216 9.76 16.39 -12.94
C THR A 216 9.74 17.88 -13.32
N CYS A 217 8.57 18.47 -13.41
CA CYS A 217 8.44 19.91 -13.59
C CYS A 217 8.68 20.66 -12.26
N SER A 218 9.86 20.54 -11.71
CA SER A 218 10.34 21.59 -10.83
C SER A 218 10.76 22.77 -11.73
N VAL A 219 9.82 23.67 -12.05
CA VAL A 219 10.22 25.03 -12.41
C VAL A 219 10.97 25.53 -11.20
N SER A 220 12.28 25.70 -11.31
CA SER A 220 13.04 26.28 -10.20
C SER A 220 12.45 27.68 -9.94
N ILE A 221 12.41 28.11 -8.68
CA ILE A 221 12.00 29.48 -8.34
C ILE A 221 12.80 30.48 -9.18
N GLU A 222 14.04 30.15 -9.51
CA GLU A 222 14.95 30.91 -10.36
C GLU A 222 14.45 31.02 -11.80
N GLU A 223 13.92 29.95 -12.39
CA GLU A 223 13.36 29.95 -13.75
C GLU A 223 12.07 30.77 -13.82
N GLN A 224 11.19 30.65 -12.82
CA GLN A 224 9.97 31.44 -12.70
C GLN A 224 10.26 32.93 -12.56
N GLU A 225 11.27 33.31 -11.78
CA GLU A 225 11.67 34.68 -11.60
C GLU A 225 12.34 35.26 -12.87
N LEU A 226 13.19 34.48 -13.54
CA LEU A 226 13.77 34.88 -14.82
C LEU A 226 12.67 35.09 -15.86
N GLN A 227 11.70 34.20 -15.96
CA GLN A 227 10.54 34.31 -16.85
C GLN A 227 9.71 35.53 -16.56
N ASN A 228 9.42 35.82 -15.28
CA ASN A 228 8.61 36.97 -14.86
C ASN A 228 9.32 38.30 -15.05
N SER A 229 10.65 38.34 -14.95
CA SER A 229 11.45 39.53 -15.12
C SER A 229 11.83 39.84 -16.58
N MET A 230 11.63 38.88 -17.49
CA MET A 230 12.01 39.04 -18.90
C MET A 230 11.06 40.00 -19.62
N GLU A 231 11.56 41.07 -20.12
CA GLU A 231 10.85 42.07 -20.91
C GLU A 231 11.50 42.26 -22.27
N VAL A 232 10.68 42.49 -23.28
CA VAL A 232 11.13 42.77 -24.65
C VAL A 232 10.33 43.98 -25.17
N PHE A 233 11.01 45.08 -25.46
CA PHE A 233 10.34 46.29 -25.93
C PHE A 233 11.23 47.14 -26.87
N PRO A 234 10.64 47.82 -27.87
CA PRO A 234 9.24 47.71 -28.24
C PRO A 234 8.91 46.34 -28.84
N ASN A 235 7.70 45.89 -28.63
CA ASN A 235 7.15 44.69 -29.26
C ASN A 235 5.68 44.96 -29.65
N PRO A 236 5.33 45.10 -30.94
CA PRO A 236 6.19 44.91 -32.14
C PRO A 236 7.35 45.91 -32.29
N THR A 237 8.39 45.48 -33.06
CA THR A 237 9.57 46.30 -33.35
C THR A 237 9.77 46.46 -34.86
N HIS A 238 10.54 47.47 -35.26
CA HIS A 238 11.02 47.65 -36.65
C HIS A 238 12.47 47.20 -36.85
N GLY A 239 12.98 46.34 -35.91
CA GLY A 239 14.31 45.76 -35.98
C GLY A 239 15.04 45.84 -34.66
N GLN A 240 15.08 47.01 -34.04
CA GLN A 240 15.81 47.22 -32.78
C GLN A 240 14.89 47.13 -31.59
N PHE A 241 15.34 46.42 -30.55
CA PHE A 241 14.60 46.27 -29.32
C PHE A 241 15.53 45.99 -28.13
N HIS A 242 15.04 46.24 -26.94
CA HIS A 242 15.70 45.90 -25.69
C HIS A 242 15.17 44.57 -25.14
N LEU A 243 16.11 43.71 -24.77
CA LEU A 243 15.87 42.52 -23.96
C LEU A 243 16.31 42.83 -22.53
N LYS A 244 15.38 42.84 -21.59
CA LYS A 244 15.65 43.03 -20.17
C LYS A 244 15.29 41.78 -19.39
N PHE A 245 16.09 41.45 -18.38
CA PHE A 245 15.80 40.42 -17.40
C PHE A 245 16.63 40.65 -16.13
N ASN A 246 16.25 39.94 -15.04
CA ASN A 246 16.95 39.97 -13.77
C ASN A 246 17.74 38.69 -13.56
N ALA A 247 19.06 38.78 -13.60
CA ALA A 247 19.97 37.66 -13.36
C ALA A 247 20.22 37.53 -11.85
N LYS A 248 19.83 36.43 -11.25
CA LYS A 248 20.01 36.15 -9.81
C LYS A 248 21.43 35.76 -9.45
N LYS A 249 22.14 35.15 -10.36
CA LYS A 249 23.51 34.68 -10.18
C LYS A 249 24.43 35.29 -11.21
N SER A 250 25.70 35.46 -10.85
CA SER A 250 26.75 35.74 -11.81
C SER A 250 26.97 34.52 -12.67
N ASN A 251 26.60 34.59 -13.95
CA ASN A 251 26.69 33.51 -14.90
C ASN A 251 26.73 34.04 -16.34
N SER A 252 27.09 33.23 -17.29
CA SER A 252 26.97 33.50 -18.72
C SER A 252 25.59 33.06 -19.20
N TYR A 253 24.78 34.00 -19.68
CA TYR A 253 23.48 33.76 -20.25
C TYR A 253 23.54 33.68 -21.75
N ASN A 254 23.08 32.59 -22.35
CA ASN A 254 22.98 32.41 -23.79
C ASN A 254 21.64 33.01 -24.28
N VAL A 255 21.71 33.97 -25.21
CA VAL A 255 20.52 34.51 -25.86
C VAL A 255 20.50 33.98 -27.30
N ASN A 256 19.52 33.19 -27.63
CA ASN A 256 19.27 32.67 -28.98
C ASN A 256 17.92 33.20 -29.46
N ILE A 257 17.86 33.67 -30.71
CA ILE A 257 16.59 34.05 -31.34
C ILE A 257 16.36 33.13 -32.52
N THR A 258 15.16 32.56 -32.60
CA THR A 258 14.75 31.67 -33.67
C THR A 258 13.58 32.24 -34.46
N ASN A 259 13.53 31.97 -35.75
CA ASN A 259 12.40 32.28 -36.61
C ASN A 259 11.26 31.25 -36.43
N ALA A 260 10.14 31.44 -37.13
CA ALA A 260 8.99 30.52 -37.06
C ALA A 260 9.27 29.10 -37.51
N LEU A 261 10.36 28.82 -38.23
CA LEU A 261 10.82 27.50 -38.67
C LEU A 261 11.80 26.88 -37.68
N GLY A 262 12.12 27.56 -36.55
CA GLY A 262 13.07 27.08 -35.54
C GLY A 262 14.54 27.35 -35.88
N ALA A 263 14.85 28.02 -37.01
CA ALA A 263 16.21 28.33 -37.37
C ALA A 263 16.74 29.50 -36.52
N ILE A 264 17.94 29.38 -35.95
CA ILE A 264 18.57 30.39 -35.14
C ILE A 264 19.05 31.53 -36.07
N VAL A 265 18.54 32.76 -35.85
CA VAL A 265 18.86 33.97 -36.60
C VAL A 265 19.78 34.90 -35.84
N TYR A 266 19.86 34.75 -34.51
CA TYR A 266 20.74 35.54 -33.65
C TYR A 266 21.24 34.67 -32.49
N ARG A 267 22.50 34.81 -32.12
CA ARG A 267 23.11 34.18 -30.97
C ARG A 267 24.08 35.12 -30.28
N SER A 268 24.00 35.18 -28.97
CA SER A 268 24.93 35.96 -28.15
C SER A 268 25.03 35.37 -26.76
N ALA A 269 26.23 35.38 -26.20
CA ALA A 269 26.43 35.15 -24.77
C ALA A 269 26.50 36.51 -24.07
N VAL A 270 25.97 36.58 -22.87
CA VAL A 270 25.96 37.77 -22.02
C VAL A 270 26.48 37.36 -20.64
N ASP A 271 27.70 37.75 -20.33
CA ASP A 271 28.26 37.55 -18.99
C ASP A 271 27.71 38.59 -18.05
N VAL A 272 27.06 38.15 -17.00
CA VAL A 272 26.35 38.99 -16.06
C VAL A 272 26.89 38.81 -14.66
N VAL A 273 27.21 39.89 -13.99
CA VAL A 273 27.25 39.93 -12.53
C VAL A 273 25.81 40.08 -12.06
N ALA A 274 25.37 39.28 -11.06
CA ALA A 274 23.97 39.27 -10.58
C ALA A 274 23.34 40.65 -10.55
N GLY A 275 22.15 40.80 -11.15
CA GLY A 275 21.47 42.08 -11.27
C GLY A 275 20.63 42.20 -12.55
N LYS A 276 20.25 43.48 -12.86
CA LYS A 276 19.45 43.79 -14.05
C LYS A 276 20.31 43.79 -15.31
N VAL A 277 19.85 43.07 -16.33
CA VAL A 277 20.42 43.08 -17.68
C VAL A 277 19.53 43.92 -18.57
N ASP A 278 20.13 44.76 -19.40
CA ASP A 278 19.48 45.50 -20.47
C ASP A 278 20.38 45.41 -21.71
N LYS A 279 19.93 44.63 -22.69
CA LYS A 279 20.69 44.37 -23.93
C LYS A 279 19.90 44.83 -25.12
N MET A 280 20.48 45.75 -25.89
CA MET A 280 19.94 46.14 -27.19
C MET A 280 20.30 45.07 -28.22
N ILE A 281 19.30 44.62 -28.99
CA ILE A 281 19.42 43.65 -30.08
C ILE A 281 18.87 44.26 -31.35
N ASP A 282 19.56 44.02 -32.45
CA ASP A 282 19.18 44.51 -33.77
C ASP A 282 18.91 43.32 -34.71
N LEU A 283 17.68 43.23 -35.20
CA LEU A 283 17.20 42.29 -36.21
C LEU A 283 16.70 42.99 -37.49
N SER A 284 17.12 44.28 -37.75
CA SER A 284 16.63 45.05 -38.88
C SER A 284 16.88 44.41 -40.24
N GLU A 285 17.92 43.59 -40.36
CA GLU A 285 18.24 42.85 -41.56
C GLU A 285 17.42 41.55 -41.74
N MET A 286 16.59 41.20 -40.74
CA MET A 286 15.78 40.00 -40.77
C MET A 286 14.43 40.20 -41.41
N SER A 287 13.83 39.14 -41.95
CA SER A 287 12.49 39.22 -42.56
C SER A 287 11.43 39.55 -41.53
N LYS A 288 10.41 40.28 -41.92
CA LYS A 288 9.23 40.55 -41.08
C LYS A 288 8.58 39.24 -40.64
N GLY A 289 8.13 39.17 -39.40
CA GLY A 289 7.54 37.95 -38.86
C GLY A 289 7.61 37.82 -37.35
N VAL A 290 7.30 36.61 -36.86
CA VAL A 290 7.35 36.25 -35.45
C VAL A 290 8.64 35.49 -35.14
N TYR A 291 9.31 35.92 -34.07
CA TYR A 291 10.54 35.31 -33.57
C TYR A 291 10.38 34.93 -32.11
N MET A 292 11.10 33.89 -31.70
CA MET A 292 11.20 33.46 -30.29
C MET A 292 12.58 33.79 -29.74
N ILE A 293 12.60 34.54 -28.66
CA ILE A 293 13.81 34.85 -27.90
C ILE A 293 13.91 33.86 -26.78
N ASN A 294 15.01 33.11 -26.74
CA ASN A 294 15.33 32.13 -25.71
C ASN A 294 16.52 32.60 -24.91
N VAL A 295 16.38 32.74 -23.60
CA VAL A 295 17.44 33.06 -22.65
C VAL A 295 17.71 31.85 -21.78
N SER A 296 18.96 31.40 -21.73
CA SER A 296 19.36 30.22 -20.95
C SER A 296 20.60 30.50 -20.13
N ASP A 297 20.61 30.03 -18.87
CA ASP A 297 21.78 30.05 -17.99
C ASP A 297 22.54 28.71 -17.99
N GLY A 298 22.15 27.78 -18.87
CA GLY A 298 22.68 26.42 -18.95
C GLY A 298 21.88 25.37 -18.17
N THR A 299 21.01 25.79 -17.24
CA THR A 299 20.12 24.91 -16.46
C THR A 299 18.65 25.14 -16.78
N ALA A 300 18.26 26.37 -17.02
CA ALA A 300 16.92 26.79 -17.36
C ALA A 300 16.88 27.49 -18.74
N ILE A 301 15.74 27.45 -19.41
CA ILE A 301 15.49 28.18 -20.66
C ILE A 301 14.15 28.89 -20.53
N VAL A 302 14.18 30.22 -20.65
CA VAL A 302 12.96 31.02 -20.70
C VAL A 302 12.77 31.64 -22.07
N SER A 303 11.54 31.73 -22.53
CA SER A 303 11.21 32.11 -23.89
C SER A 303 10.21 33.26 -23.92
N LYS A 304 10.40 34.23 -24.86
CA LYS A 304 9.46 35.32 -25.11
C LYS A 304 9.32 35.56 -26.61
N ARG A 305 8.11 35.85 -27.04
CA ARG A 305 7.79 36.17 -28.44
C ARG A 305 8.04 37.65 -28.74
N ILE A 306 8.61 37.89 -29.90
CA ILE A 306 8.73 39.26 -30.50
C ILE A 306 8.19 39.25 -31.94
N THR A 307 7.57 40.33 -32.34
CA THR A 307 7.07 40.55 -33.71
C THR A 307 7.88 41.63 -34.40
N LEU A 308 8.44 41.34 -35.56
CA LEU A 308 9.16 42.25 -36.44
C LEU A 308 8.21 42.73 -37.56
N ASN A 309 7.97 44.07 -37.62
CA ASN A 309 7.07 44.70 -38.58
C ASN A 309 7.81 45.34 -39.76
#